data_b9ca34afb0fcb6261237ba30e0ec9ab1
#
_entry.id   b9ca34afb0fcb6261237ba30e0ec9ab1
#
_cell.length_a   1.000
_cell.length_b   1.000
_cell.length_c   1.000
_cell.angle_alpha   90.00
_cell.angle_beta   90.00
_cell.angle_gamma   90.00
#
_symmetry.space_group_name_H-M   'P 1'
#
loop_
_entity.id
_entity.type
_entity.pdbx_description
1 polymer ?
#
loop_
_entity_poly.entity_id
_entity_poly.type
_entity_poly.pdbx_seq_one_letter_code
_entity_poly.pdbx_strand_id
1 'polypeptide(L)'
;MAYPNNLAEYQMMLSAENEADTPSKLVLFQAFSKLYEHDRELLNDLLATDANAQLPVAGYIQSIVFDQQVHIISNLANGKSRRFASNDGLWTIGRDPRQSDIAIPDKRLSRCHVALQYSPEQGFILSDLESTNGTYVNGEKLQRVYPLRDGDRIRIGGALFHFFNCSPENSQGNASNSSADSTLH
;
A
#
# COMPACT_ATOMS: atom_id res chain seq x y z
N MET A 1 22.39 15.37 15.72
CA MET A 1 21.81 14.00 15.72
C MET A 1 22.30 13.31 14.46
N ALA A 2 22.94 12.15 14.60
CA ALA A 2 23.37 11.37 13.44
C ALA A 2 22.17 10.56 12.94
N TYR A 3 21.92 10.58 11.63
CA TYR A 3 20.88 9.76 11.02
C TYR A 3 21.40 8.32 10.85
N PRO A 4 20.57 7.29 11.09
CA PRO A 4 20.96 5.91 10.90
C PRO A 4 21.27 5.62 9.43
N ASN A 5 22.35 4.89 9.18
CA ASN A 5 22.84 4.58 7.83
C ASN A 5 22.22 3.31 7.24
N ASN A 6 21.45 2.55 8.03
CA ASN A 6 20.81 1.32 7.58
C ASN A 6 19.57 0.99 8.43
N LEU A 7 18.75 0.04 7.93
CA LEU A 7 17.51 -0.40 8.56
C LEU A 7 17.71 -0.94 9.99
N ALA A 8 18.83 -1.62 10.26
CA ALA A 8 19.10 -2.21 11.58
C ALA A 8 19.41 -1.14 12.64
N GLU A 9 20.15 -0.09 12.27
CA GLU A 9 20.39 1.07 13.16
C GLU A 9 19.09 1.84 13.41
N TYR A 10 18.23 1.98 12.39
CA TYR A 10 16.92 2.61 12.53
C TYR A 10 16.01 1.81 13.47
N GLN A 11 16.01 0.48 13.35
CA GLN A 11 15.28 -0.40 14.26
C GLN A 11 15.77 -0.31 15.71
N MET A 12 17.09 -0.21 15.94
CA MET A 12 17.66 0.00 17.26
C MET A 12 17.28 1.35 17.88
N MET A 13 17.25 2.42 17.10
CA MET A 13 16.78 3.73 17.56
C MET A 13 15.29 3.73 17.92
N LEU A 14 14.46 3.07 17.14
CA LEU A 14 13.02 2.95 17.40
C LEU A 14 12.70 2.14 18.65
N SER A 15 13.52 1.13 18.99
CA SER A 15 13.35 0.34 20.20
C SER A 15 13.71 1.12 21.48
N ALA A 16 14.40 2.25 21.36
CA ALA A 16 14.76 3.12 22.50
C ALA A 16 13.73 4.23 22.77
N GLU A 17 12.83 4.52 21.84
CA GLU A 17 11.81 5.58 21.96
C GLU A 17 10.40 4.99 21.92
N ASN A 18 9.79 4.76 23.08
CA ASN A 18 8.35 4.45 23.30
C ASN A 18 7.75 3.30 22.47
N GLU A 19 7.54 2.15 23.08
CA GLU A 19 6.98 0.92 22.49
C GLU A 19 5.64 1.07 21.75
N ALA A 20 4.86 2.10 21.99
CA ALA A 20 3.54 2.29 21.40
C ALA A 20 3.56 2.91 19.98
N ASP A 21 4.62 3.60 19.57
CA ASP A 21 4.71 4.35 18.29
C ASP A 21 5.64 3.67 17.25
N THR A 22 6.41 2.69 17.69
CA THR A 22 7.40 1.97 16.87
C THR A 22 6.81 1.25 15.64
N PRO A 23 5.68 0.53 15.73
CA PRO A 23 5.08 -0.13 14.58
C PRO A 23 4.69 0.86 13.49
N SER A 24 4.16 2.04 13.86
CA SER A 24 3.71 3.05 12.90
C SER A 24 4.88 3.69 12.15
N LYS A 25 6.00 3.94 12.80
CA LYS A 25 7.20 4.51 12.18
C LYS A 25 7.89 3.54 11.23
N LEU A 26 7.99 2.26 11.61
CA LEU A 26 8.56 1.22 10.75
C LEU A 26 7.73 1.03 9.47
N VAL A 27 6.42 1.06 9.59
CA VAL A 27 5.49 0.94 8.46
C VAL A 27 5.60 2.13 7.52
N LEU A 28 5.70 3.36 8.04
CA LEU A 28 5.93 4.55 7.22
C LEU A 28 7.26 4.48 6.47
N PHE A 29 8.31 3.98 7.11
CA PHE A 29 9.60 3.78 6.46
C PHE A 29 9.54 2.73 5.35
N GLN A 30 8.83 1.61 5.56
CA GLN A 30 8.63 0.59 4.53
C GLN A 30 7.82 1.13 3.35
N ALA A 31 6.74 1.89 3.62
CA ALA A 31 5.95 2.55 2.57
C ALA A 31 6.80 3.52 1.75
N PHE A 32 7.63 4.32 2.42
CA PHE A 32 8.55 5.26 1.77
C PHE A 32 9.58 4.52 0.91
N SER A 33 10.20 3.46 1.43
CA SER A 33 11.18 2.68 0.69
C SER A 33 10.56 2.04 -0.56
N LYS A 34 9.37 1.49 -0.43
CA LYS A 34 8.64 0.91 -1.57
C LYS A 34 8.24 1.95 -2.61
N LEU A 35 7.79 3.12 -2.19
CA LEU A 35 7.51 4.23 -3.08
C LEU A 35 8.77 4.67 -3.83
N TYR A 36 9.90 4.75 -3.13
CA TYR A 36 11.20 5.08 -3.74
C TYR A 36 11.67 4.06 -4.78
N GLU A 37 11.41 2.78 -4.54
CA GLU A 37 11.78 1.69 -5.46
C GLU A 37 10.89 1.65 -6.71
N HIS A 38 9.58 1.90 -6.56
CA HIS A 38 8.60 1.68 -7.61
C HIS A 38 8.16 2.94 -8.35
N ASP A 39 8.20 4.10 -7.71
CA ASP A 39 7.78 5.36 -8.33
C ASP A 39 8.57 6.57 -7.79
N ARG A 40 9.77 6.76 -8.32
CA ARG A 40 10.64 7.88 -7.96
C ARG A 40 10.07 9.24 -8.35
N GLU A 41 9.31 9.31 -9.44
CA GLU A 41 8.70 10.57 -9.89
C GLU A 41 7.66 11.00 -8.87
N LEU A 42 6.79 10.09 -8.47
CA LEU A 42 5.80 10.35 -7.45
C LEU A 42 6.43 10.76 -6.11
N LEU A 43 7.49 10.08 -5.69
CA LEU A 43 8.20 10.46 -4.47
C LEU A 43 8.83 11.85 -4.58
N ASN A 44 9.44 12.17 -5.71
CA ASN A 44 10.04 13.49 -5.94
C ASN A 44 8.97 14.59 -5.96
N ASP A 45 7.80 14.34 -6.54
CA ASP A 45 6.66 15.25 -6.52
C ASP A 45 6.15 15.47 -5.10
N LEU A 46 6.09 14.40 -4.28
CA LEU A 46 5.72 14.48 -2.87
C LEU A 46 6.74 15.29 -2.04
N LEU A 47 8.03 15.11 -2.32
CA LEU A 47 9.11 15.81 -1.61
C LEU A 47 9.31 17.26 -2.10
N ALA A 48 9.01 17.55 -3.36
CA ALA A 48 9.13 18.89 -3.95
C ALA A 48 7.99 19.83 -3.56
N THR A 49 6.97 19.30 -2.88
CA THR A 49 5.79 20.09 -2.55
C THR A 49 5.96 20.82 -1.25
N ASP A 50 5.85 22.15 -1.31
CA ASP A 50 5.67 22.99 -0.13
C ASP A 50 4.47 22.48 0.68
N ALA A 51 4.62 22.43 2.00
CA ALA A 51 3.62 21.91 2.96
C ALA A 51 2.24 22.59 2.88
N ASN A 52 2.07 23.61 2.05
CA ASN A 52 0.84 24.35 1.81
C ASN A 52 0.18 24.08 0.44
N ALA A 53 0.78 23.31 -0.44
CA ALA A 53 0.14 22.95 -1.70
C ALA A 53 -0.80 21.74 -1.46
N GLN A 54 -2.08 21.89 -1.79
CA GLN A 54 -3.02 20.76 -1.91
C GLN A 54 -2.66 19.94 -3.13
N LEU A 55 -1.61 19.13 -3.02
CA LEU A 55 -1.35 18.10 -4.03
C LEU A 55 -2.40 17.00 -3.92
N PRO A 56 -2.74 16.39 -5.05
CA PRO A 56 -3.34 15.07 -5.00
C PRO A 56 -2.31 14.15 -4.35
N VAL A 57 -2.41 13.97 -3.04
CA VAL A 57 -1.59 12.99 -2.32
C VAL A 57 -1.85 11.66 -2.99
N ALA A 58 -0.83 11.12 -3.63
CA ALA A 58 -0.95 9.80 -4.23
C ALA A 58 -1.41 8.84 -3.13
N GLY A 59 -2.57 8.26 -3.37
CA GLY A 59 -3.16 7.33 -2.44
C GLY A 59 -2.33 6.05 -2.39
N TYR A 60 -2.33 5.40 -1.24
CA TYR A 60 -1.77 4.07 -1.12
C TYR A 60 -2.59 3.18 -0.19
N ILE A 61 -2.48 1.89 -0.45
CA ILE A 61 -2.86 0.81 0.46
C ILE A 61 -1.62 -0.07 0.64
N GLN A 62 -1.22 -0.26 1.87
CA GLN A 62 -0.10 -1.10 2.23
C GLN A 62 -0.56 -2.21 3.15
N SER A 63 -0.23 -3.45 2.83
CA SER A 63 -0.41 -4.57 3.74
C SER A 63 0.74 -4.65 4.76
N ILE A 64 0.42 -5.07 5.95
CA ILE A 64 1.38 -5.32 7.03
C ILE A 64 0.93 -6.53 7.83
N VAL A 65 1.86 -7.41 8.16
CA VAL A 65 1.64 -8.51 9.10
C VAL A 65 2.13 -8.08 10.48
N PHE A 66 1.25 -8.03 11.44
CA PHE A 66 1.54 -7.70 12.82
C PHE A 66 0.81 -8.67 13.74
N ASP A 67 1.53 -9.29 14.67
CA ASP A 67 0.97 -10.27 15.62
C ASP A 67 0.14 -11.38 14.94
N GLN A 68 0.67 -11.95 13.86
CA GLN A 68 0.04 -12.97 13.00
C GLN A 68 -1.28 -12.53 12.34
N GLN A 69 -1.64 -11.28 12.45
CA GLN A 69 -2.80 -10.70 11.77
C GLN A 69 -2.36 -9.80 10.62
N VAL A 70 -3.13 -9.84 9.55
CA VAL A 70 -2.94 -8.94 8.42
C VAL A 70 -3.75 -7.67 8.67
N HIS A 71 -3.06 -6.55 8.55
CA HIS A 71 -3.67 -5.23 8.59
C HIS A 71 -3.37 -4.50 7.30
N ILE A 72 -4.15 -3.50 6.98
CA ILE A 72 -3.82 -2.55 5.94
C ILE A 72 -3.63 -1.16 6.52
N ILE A 73 -2.71 -0.41 5.91
CA ILE A 73 -2.50 1.00 6.18
C ILE A 73 -2.81 1.76 4.90
N SER A 74 -3.56 2.82 5.02
CA SER A 74 -3.97 3.63 3.88
C SER A 74 -4.15 5.09 4.27
N ASN A 75 -3.88 5.99 3.32
CA ASN A 75 -4.16 7.43 3.44
C ASN A 75 -5.42 7.86 2.66
N LEU A 76 -6.15 6.92 2.04
CA LEU A 76 -7.23 7.21 1.10
C LEU A 76 -8.42 7.94 1.73
N ALA A 77 -8.70 7.71 3.02
CA ALA A 77 -9.91 8.26 3.64
C ALA A 77 -9.88 9.80 3.81
N ASN A 78 -8.72 10.37 4.13
CA ASN A 78 -8.59 11.81 4.38
C ASN A 78 -7.16 12.35 4.22
N GLY A 79 -6.34 11.70 3.41
CA GLY A 79 -4.93 12.03 3.22
C GLY A 79 -4.02 11.69 4.41
N LYS A 80 -4.55 11.17 5.50
CA LYS A 80 -3.76 10.75 6.68
C LYS A 80 -3.67 9.24 6.73
N SER A 81 -2.48 8.72 6.95
CA SER A 81 -2.24 7.30 7.11
C SER A 81 -2.95 6.75 8.34
N ARG A 82 -3.76 5.73 8.14
CA ARG A 82 -4.51 5.03 9.19
C ARG A 82 -4.42 3.53 9.01
N ARG A 83 -4.39 2.80 10.11
CA ARG A 83 -4.46 1.35 10.13
C ARG A 83 -5.92 0.90 10.16
N PHE A 84 -6.22 -0.07 9.31
CA PHE A 84 -7.51 -0.76 9.25
C PHE A 84 -7.29 -2.23 9.55
N ALA A 85 -7.80 -2.68 10.69
CA ALA A 85 -7.79 -4.08 11.09
C ALA A 85 -9.07 -4.77 10.59
N SER A 86 -8.96 -6.04 10.26
CA SER A 86 -10.09 -6.89 9.92
C SER A 86 -9.87 -8.28 10.52
N ASN A 87 -10.90 -8.87 11.08
CA ASN A 87 -10.83 -10.22 11.68
C ASN A 87 -10.96 -11.31 10.62
N ASP A 88 -11.60 -11.00 9.51
CA ASP A 88 -11.87 -11.91 8.40
C ASP A 88 -11.01 -11.62 7.15
N GLY A 89 -10.07 -10.69 7.26
CA GLY A 89 -9.19 -10.29 6.16
C GLY A 89 -9.93 -9.59 5.02
N LEU A 90 -11.07 -8.97 5.28
CA LEU A 90 -11.88 -8.26 4.29
C LEU A 90 -11.96 -6.77 4.63
N TRP A 91 -11.71 -5.91 3.65
CA TRP A 91 -11.87 -4.45 3.73
C TRP A 91 -12.64 -3.96 2.53
N THR A 92 -13.61 -3.10 2.80
CA THR A 92 -14.40 -2.45 1.75
C THR A 92 -13.98 -1.01 1.54
N ILE A 93 -13.99 -0.58 0.29
CA ILE A 93 -13.62 0.78 -0.12
C ILE A 93 -14.77 1.38 -0.93
N GLY A 94 -15.18 2.59 -0.58
CA GLY A 94 -16.27 3.26 -1.27
C GLY A 94 -16.46 4.68 -0.78
N ARG A 95 -17.58 5.33 -1.16
CA ARG A 95 -17.84 6.72 -0.77
C ARG A 95 -18.61 6.89 0.54
N ASP A 96 -19.29 5.85 0.99
CA ASP A 96 -20.18 5.92 2.16
C ASP A 96 -19.50 5.32 3.41
N PRO A 97 -19.17 6.14 4.42
CA PRO A 97 -18.50 5.66 5.63
C PRO A 97 -19.36 4.71 6.50
N ARG A 98 -20.65 4.55 6.16
CA ARG A 98 -21.53 3.57 6.84
C ARG A 98 -21.49 2.21 6.18
N GLN A 99 -20.96 2.11 4.96
CA GLN A 99 -20.95 0.88 4.14
C GLN A 99 -19.53 0.47 3.71
N SER A 100 -18.53 1.29 4.05
CA SER A 100 -17.15 1.04 3.65
C SER A 100 -16.19 1.33 4.78
N ASP A 101 -15.22 0.44 4.96
CA ASP A 101 -14.15 0.58 5.98
C ASP A 101 -13.24 1.75 5.64
N ILE A 102 -12.94 1.92 4.35
CA ILE A 102 -12.16 3.03 3.82
C ILE A 102 -13.09 3.90 2.97
N ALA A 103 -13.58 4.98 3.55
CA ALA A 103 -14.45 5.92 2.86
C ALA A 103 -13.66 7.02 2.17
N ILE A 104 -13.81 7.13 0.85
CA ILE A 104 -13.21 8.17 0.01
C ILE A 104 -14.31 9.11 -0.45
N PRO A 105 -14.27 10.42 -0.14
CA PRO A 105 -15.33 11.38 -0.44
C PRO A 105 -15.32 11.78 -1.92
N ASP A 106 -15.52 10.83 -2.83
CA ASP A 106 -15.64 11.06 -4.27
C ASP A 106 -17.02 10.60 -4.76
N LYS A 107 -17.80 11.54 -5.35
CA LYS A 107 -19.14 11.26 -5.89
C LYS A 107 -19.14 10.23 -7.03
N ARG A 108 -18.01 10.01 -7.67
CA ARG A 108 -17.82 9.01 -8.74
C ARG A 108 -17.68 7.59 -8.22
N LEU A 109 -17.49 7.41 -6.91
CA LEU A 109 -17.49 6.09 -6.28
C LEU A 109 -18.91 5.63 -5.96
N SER A 110 -19.13 4.33 -6.03
CA SER A 110 -20.28 3.68 -5.42
C SER A 110 -20.18 3.73 -3.91
N ARG A 111 -21.30 3.59 -3.19
CA ARG A 111 -21.30 3.60 -1.71
C ARG A 111 -20.35 2.56 -1.13
N CYS A 112 -20.41 1.35 -1.68
CA CYS A 112 -19.43 0.29 -1.55
C CYS A 112 -18.97 -0.04 -2.98
N HIS A 113 -17.67 0.15 -3.31
CA HIS A 113 -17.18 0.13 -4.68
C HIS A 113 -16.34 -1.11 -4.96
N VAL A 114 -15.37 -1.38 -4.11
CA VAL A 114 -14.50 -2.55 -4.19
C VAL A 114 -14.35 -3.20 -2.83
N ALA A 115 -14.06 -4.49 -2.83
CA ALA A 115 -13.58 -5.24 -1.68
C ALA A 115 -12.13 -5.67 -1.90
N LEU A 116 -11.31 -5.50 -0.87
CA LEU A 116 -9.97 -6.03 -0.75
C LEU A 116 -10.03 -7.21 0.23
N GLN A 117 -9.67 -8.39 -0.22
CA GLN A 117 -9.67 -9.61 0.60
C GLN A 117 -8.27 -10.21 0.65
N TYR A 118 -7.88 -10.67 1.81
CA TYR A 118 -6.67 -11.44 2.01
C TYR A 118 -6.99 -12.88 2.38
N SER A 119 -6.29 -13.83 1.75
CA SER A 119 -6.22 -15.20 2.23
C SER A 119 -4.77 -15.69 2.20
N PRO A 120 -4.35 -16.56 3.14
CA PRO A 120 -2.99 -17.10 3.16
C PRO A 120 -2.62 -17.85 1.88
N GLU A 121 -3.59 -18.47 1.22
CA GLU A 121 -3.38 -19.28 0.02
C GLU A 121 -3.28 -18.46 -1.26
N GLN A 122 -4.02 -17.36 -1.35
CA GLN A 122 -4.17 -16.58 -2.59
C GLN A 122 -3.57 -15.17 -2.49
N GLY A 123 -3.17 -14.76 -1.29
CA GLY A 123 -2.72 -13.40 -1.04
C GLY A 123 -3.87 -12.39 -1.08
N PHE A 124 -3.61 -11.21 -1.61
CA PHE A 124 -4.61 -10.14 -1.72
C PHE A 124 -5.37 -10.21 -3.03
N ILE A 125 -6.68 -10.13 -2.94
CA ILE A 125 -7.60 -10.13 -4.08
C ILE A 125 -8.43 -8.85 -4.02
N LEU A 126 -8.50 -8.12 -5.13
CA LEU A 126 -9.39 -6.99 -5.33
C LEU A 126 -10.63 -7.43 -6.10
N SER A 127 -11.81 -7.10 -5.60
CA SER A 127 -13.09 -7.44 -6.24
C SER A 127 -13.91 -6.17 -6.48
N ASP A 128 -14.37 -5.95 -7.71
CA ASP A 128 -15.35 -4.91 -8.01
C ASP A 128 -16.74 -5.35 -7.55
N LEU A 129 -17.41 -4.52 -6.78
CA LEU A 129 -18.72 -4.77 -6.20
C LEU A 129 -19.87 -4.22 -7.07
N GLU A 130 -19.81 -4.51 -8.38
CA GLU A 130 -20.75 -4.01 -9.38
C GLU A 130 -20.81 -2.47 -9.38
N SER A 131 -19.63 -1.87 -9.34
CA SER A 131 -19.53 -0.42 -9.25
C SER A 131 -20.03 0.29 -10.51
N THR A 132 -20.61 1.48 -10.33
CA THR A 132 -21.20 2.26 -11.44
C THR A 132 -20.16 2.65 -12.50
N ASN A 133 -18.96 3.03 -12.09
CA ASN A 133 -17.92 3.54 -12.98
C ASN A 133 -16.80 2.54 -13.26
N GLY A 134 -16.84 1.39 -12.61
CA GLY A 134 -15.82 0.34 -12.73
C GLY A 134 -14.52 0.63 -12.01
N THR A 135 -13.77 -0.43 -11.80
CA THR A 135 -12.44 -0.46 -11.20
C THR A 135 -11.41 -0.73 -12.29
N TYR A 136 -10.22 -0.14 -12.16
CA TYR A 136 -9.13 -0.32 -13.11
C TYR A 136 -7.85 -0.67 -12.36
N VAL A 137 -7.12 -1.66 -12.84
CA VAL A 137 -5.81 -2.06 -12.32
C VAL A 137 -4.80 -1.95 -13.45
N ASN A 138 -3.71 -1.20 -13.23
CA ASN A 138 -2.65 -0.95 -14.21
C ASN A 138 -3.17 -0.41 -15.57
N GLY A 139 -4.28 0.33 -15.54
CA GLY A 139 -4.94 0.90 -16.71
C GLY A 139 -6.01 0.00 -17.34
N GLU A 140 -6.08 -1.27 -17.00
CA GLU A 140 -7.07 -2.22 -17.51
C GLU A 140 -8.31 -2.30 -16.62
N LYS A 141 -9.49 -2.38 -17.24
CA LYS A 141 -10.74 -2.50 -16.48
C LYS A 141 -10.86 -3.88 -15.86
N LEU A 142 -11.06 -3.89 -14.55
CA LEU A 142 -11.33 -5.10 -13.79
C LEU A 142 -12.67 -5.72 -14.20
N GLN A 143 -12.66 -7.01 -14.54
CA GLN A 143 -13.88 -7.71 -14.92
C GLN A 143 -14.70 -8.13 -13.69
N ARG A 144 -14.08 -8.80 -12.72
CA ARG A 144 -14.69 -9.21 -11.46
C ARG A 144 -13.71 -9.19 -10.30
N VAL A 145 -12.63 -9.95 -10.42
CA VAL A 145 -11.60 -10.12 -9.38
C VAL A 145 -10.21 -10.02 -9.99
N TYR A 146 -9.25 -9.57 -9.19
CA TYR A 146 -7.85 -9.44 -9.59
C TYR A 146 -6.94 -9.77 -8.41
N PRO A 147 -6.00 -10.73 -8.57
CA PRO A 147 -4.97 -11.00 -7.56
C PRO A 147 -3.95 -9.86 -7.58
N LEU A 148 -3.95 -9.06 -6.52
CA LEU A 148 -3.07 -7.90 -6.40
C LEU A 148 -1.61 -8.32 -6.23
N ARG A 149 -0.73 -7.59 -6.90
CA ARG A 149 0.71 -7.68 -6.79
C ARG A 149 1.28 -6.41 -6.19
N ASP A 150 2.46 -6.55 -5.62
CA ASP A 150 3.21 -5.41 -5.11
C ASP A 150 3.45 -4.37 -6.22
N GLY A 151 3.16 -3.10 -5.94
CA GLY A 151 3.27 -1.98 -6.89
C GLY A 151 2.08 -1.79 -7.83
N ASP A 152 1.03 -2.62 -7.76
CA ASP A 152 -0.15 -2.44 -8.62
C ASP A 152 -0.79 -1.06 -8.42
N ARG A 153 -1.11 -0.41 -9.54
CA ARG A 153 -1.78 0.88 -9.58
C ARG A 153 -3.27 0.70 -9.80
N ILE A 154 -4.06 1.16 -8.85
CA ILE A 154 -5.52 0.99 -8.82
C ILE A 154 -6.19 2.35 -9.00
N ARG A 155 -7.21 2.40 -9.87
CA ARG A 155 -8.08 3.55 -10.05
C ARG A 155 -9.54 3.17 -9.86
N ILE A 156 -10.20 3.88 -8.94
CA ILE A 156 -11.64 3.81 -8.69
C ILE A 156 -12.22 5.23 -8.71
N GLY A 157 -13.21 5.49 -9.55
CA GLY A 157 -13.72 6.85 -9.75
C GLY A 157 -12.59 7.81 -10.10
N GLY A 158 -12.34 8.83 -9.29
CA GLY A 158 -11.21 9.75 -9.41
C GLY A 158 -10.04 9.46 -8.50
N ALA A 159 -10.15 8.49 -7.61
CA ALA A 159 -9.07 8.10 -6.75
C ALA A 159 -8.09 7.19 -7.51
N LEU A 160 -6.81 7.54 -7.44
CA LEU A 160 -5.68 6.76 -7.95
C LEU A 160 -4.77 6.44 -6.77
N PHE A 161 -4.41 5.18 -6.62
CA PHE A 161 -3.55 4.74 -5.52
C PHE A 161 -2.76 3.50 -5.89
N HIS A 162 -1.70 3.24 -5.13
CA HIS A 162 -0.85 2.05 -5.26
C HIS A 162 -1.14 1.05 -4.15
N PHE A 163 -1.00 -0.22 -4.50
CA PHE A 163 -1.02 -1.31 -3.54
C PHE A 163 0.40 -1.79 -3.26
N PHE A 164 0.77 -1.88 -1.99
CA PHE A 164 2.05 -2.41 -1.55
C PHE A 164 1.87 -3.62 -0.63
N ASN A 165 2.54 -4.72 -0.98
CA ASN A 165 2.55 -5.92 -0.16
C ASN A 165 3.87 -6.01 0.63
N CYS A 166 3.81 -5.78 1.94
CA CYS A 166 4.95 -5.85 2.85
C CYS A 166 4.97 -7.13 3.68
N SER A 167 4.52 -8.25 3.11
CA SER A 167 4.69 -9.56 3.76
C SER A 167 6.16 -9.97 3.73
N PRO A 168 6.70 -10.53 4.82
CA PRO A 168 8.13 -10.90 4.92
C PRO A 168 8.57 -11.95 3.89
N GLU A 169 7.63 -12.67 3.28
CA GLU A 169 7.94 -13.71 2.28
C GLU A 169 8.34 -13.15 0.92
N ASN A 170 8.02 -11.91 0.59
CA ASN A 170 8.34 -11.31 -0.72
C ASN A 170 9.73 -10.66 -0.81
N SER A 171 10.52 -10.69 0.26
CA SER A 171 11.86 -10.08 0.27
C SER A 171 12.96 -10.97 -0.34
N GLN A 172 12.64 -12.19 -0.80
CA GLN A 172 13.63 -13.14 -1.33
C GLN A 172 13.66 -13.27 -2.87
N GLY A 173 12.86 -12.49 -3.61
CA GLY A 173 12.65 -12.66 -5.06
C GLY A 173 13.70 -12.03 -5.99
N ASN A 174 14.67 -11.24 -5.52
CA ASN A 174 15.52 -10.45 -6.43
C ASN A 174 17.04 -10.61 -6.25
N ALA A 175 17.51 -11.68 -5.63
CA ALA A 175 18.96 -11.91 -5.40
C ALA A 175 19.56 -13.10 -6.17
N SER A 176 18.97 -13.55 -7.27
CA SER A 176 19.58 -14.64 -8.06
C SER A 176 19.41 -14.43 -9.56
N ASN A 177 20.17 -13.50 -10.14
CA ASN A 177 20.61 -13.60 -11.54
C ASN A 177 21.76 -12.63 -11.86
N SER A 178 22.91 -12.83 -11.20
CA SER A 178 24.16 -12.28 -11.70
C SER A 178 25.33 -13.17 -11.26
N SER A 179 25.43 -14.37 -11.86
CA SER A 179 26.72 -15.04 -11.98
C SER A 179 26.53 -16.30 -12.84
N ALA A 180 27.03 -16.25 -14.02
CA ALA A 180 27.70 -17.30 -14.77
C ALA A 180 27.49 -17.05 -16.27
N ASP A 181 28.43 -16.37 -16.86
CA ASP A 181 29.15 -16.95 -18.00
C ASP A 181 30.48 -16.21 -18.18
N SER A 182 31.49 -16.84 -17.70
CA SER A 182 32.88 -16.59 -18.07
C SER A 182 33.60 -17.94 -17.94
N THR A 183 33.64 -18.72 -19.02
CA THR A 183 34.76 -19.64 -19.30
C THR A 183 34.70 -20.11 -20.75
N LEU A 184 35.66 -19.64 -21.50
CA LEU A 184 36.66 -20.35 -22.32
C LEU A 184 36.16 -21.34 -23.40
N HIS A 185 36.33 -21.05 -24.64
CA HIS A 185 37.51 -21.51 -25.41
C HIS A 185 37.56 -20.76 -26.73
#